data_4ab8dcc4937514d3d2446b60b57e0a55
#
_entry.id   4ab8dcc4937514d3d2446b60b57e0a55
#
_cell.length_a   1.000
_cell.length_b   1.000
_cell.length_c   1.000
_cell.angle_alpha   90.00
_cell.angle_beta   90.00
_cell.angle_gamma   90.00
#
_symmetry.space_group_name_H-M   'P 1'
#
loop_
_entity.id
_entity.type
_entity.pdbx_description
1 polymer ?
#
loop_
_entity_poly.entity_id
_entity_poly.type
_entity_poly.pdbx_seq_one_letter_code
_entity_poly.pdbx_strand_id
1 'polypeptide(L)'
;MRFDIMTLFPASVDAVLNVSILGRAQERGHITIQSHQIRDYTTNKQMQVDDYPYGGGRGAVMQADPLYRCWDHIREVTGNPHPHTIFLSPCGRTFNQDVARELKANYDHIVLVCGHYEGIDQRFIDECVDEELSVGDFVLTGGEIPAMAICDAVCRMVPGVLPDEECFTEESHWNGLLEYPQYSHPSEWHGRKVPDILLSGHHANIAAWRKKESRSEEHTSDSSHRCTSRMPSSA
;
A
#
# COMPACT_ATOMS: atom_id res chain seq x y z
N MET A 1 13.43 3.17 9.00
CA MET A 1 12.23 3.81 8.41
C MET A 1 11.07 3.71 9.37
N ARG A 2 10.25 4.77 9.50
CA ARG A 2 9.11 4.83 10.41
C ARG A 2 7.81 5.15 9.66
N PHE A 3 6.73 4.46 10.04
CA PHE A 3 5.36 4.76 9.63
C PHE A 3 4.50 5.04 10.86
N ASP A 4 3.78 6.15 10.85
CA ASP A 4 2.71 6.45 11.78
C ASP A 4 1.39 6.46 11.01
N ILE A 5 0.40 5.69 11.45
CA ILE A 5 -0.86 5.50 10.75
C ILE A 5 -2.00 6.08 11.59
N MET A 6 -2.56 7.19 11.13
CA MET A 6 -3.71 7.85 11.74
C MET A 6 -4.99 7.15 11.28
N THR A 7 -5.73 6.52 12.18
CA THR A 7 -6.89 5.67 11.85
C THR A 7 -7.97 5.73 12.93
N LEU A 8 -9.20 5.38 12.56
CA LEU A 8 -10.29 5.11 13.51
C LEU A 8 -10.29 3.67 14.02
N PHE A 9 -9.50 2.78 13.41
CA PHE A 9 -9.50 1.33 13.67
C PHE A 9 -8.09 0.75 13.81
N PRO A 10 -7.29 1.18 14.81
CA PRO A 10 -5.93 0.68 15.01
C PRO A 10 -5.82 -0.84 15.02
N ALA A 11 -6.77 -1.52 15.67
CA ALA A 11 -6.75 -2.97 15.79
C ALA A 11 -6.75 -3.70 14.43
N SER A 12 -7.38 -3.13 13.39
CA SER A 12 -7.40 -3.73 12.04
C SER A 12 -6.04 -3.59 11.35
N VAL A 13 -5.36 -2.48 11.56
CA VAL A 13 -4.02 -2.19 11.03
C VAL A 13 -2.98 -3.06 11.74
N ASP A 14 -3.01 -3.07 13.06
CA ASP A 14 -2.07 -3.80 13.91
C ASP A 14 -2.15 -5.32 13.68
N ALA A 15 -3.35 -5.86 13.48
CA ALA A 15 -3.54 -7.28 13.19
C ALA A 15 -2.84 -7.75 11.91
N VAL A 16 -2.61 -6.86 10.94
CA VAL A 16 -1.96 -7.16 9.67
C VAL A 16 -0.47 -6.80 9.71
N LEU A 17 -0.12 -5.61 10.16
CA LEU A 17 1.24 -5.10 10.05
C LEU A 17 2.19 -5.61 11.15
N ASN A 18 1.67 -6.15 12.27
CA ASN A 18 2.49 -6.69 13.35
C ASN A 18 2.76 -8.20 13.24
N VAL A 19 2.46 -8.81 12.10
CA VAL A 19 2.66 -10.25 11.88
C VAL A 19 3.64 -10.53 10.75
N SER A 20 4.11 -11.79 10.65
CA SER A 20 4.92 -12.30 9.55
C SER A 20 6.23 -11.49 9.34
N ILE A 21 6.50 -11.05 8.12
CA ILE A 21 7.74 -10.38 7.72
C ILE A 21 7.85 -9.01 8.40
N LEU A 22 6.81 -8.19 8.33
CA LEU A 22 6.80 -6.84 8.91
C LEU A 22 6.88 -6.88 10.44
N GLY A 23 6.17 -7.80 11.10
CA GLY A 23 6.26 -7.99 12.55
C GLY A 23 7.69 -8.32 12.99
N ARG A 24 8.33 -9.30 12.34
CA ARG A 24 9.74 -9.64 12.61
C ARG A 24 10.71 -8.49 12.33
N ALA A 25 10.45 -7.70 11.30
CA ALA A 25 11.28 -6.55 10.96
C ALA A 25 11.19 -5.45 12.02
N GLN A 26 10.02 -5.24 12.60
CA GLN A 26 9.81 -4.35 13.75
C GLN A 26 10.54 -4.85 15.00
N GLU A 27 10.40 -6.15 15.34
CA GLU A 27 11.10 -6.78 16.47
C GLU A 27 12.62 -6.64 16.36
N ARG A 28 13.16 -6.65 15.14
CA ARG A 28 14.59 -6.48 14.85
C ARG A 28 15.03 -5.03 14.74
N GLY A 29 14.09 -4.08 14.79
CA GLY A 29 14.39 -2.64 14.75
C GLY A 29 14.72 -2.09 13.34
N HIS A 30 14.42 -2.83 12.26
CA HIS A 30 14.62 -2.33 10.89
C HIS A 30 13.59 -1.29 10.48
N ILE A 31 12.36 -1.45 10.96
CA ILE A 31 11.23 -0.54 10.74
C ILE A 31 10.48 -0.31 12.04
N THR A 32 9.74 0.79 12.09
CA THR A 32 8.78 1.09 13.16
C THR A 32 7.45 1.41 12.53
N ILE A 33 6.38 0.74 12.95
CA ILE A 33 5.02 1.02 12.51
C ILE A 33 4.18 1.26 13.76
N GLN A 34 3.51 2.42 13.82
CA GLN A 34 2.67 2.80 14.95
C GLN A 34 1.31 3.28 14.45
N SER A 35 0.24 2.66 14.91
CA SER A 35 -1.11 3.14 14.66
C SER A 35 -1.56 4.10 15.77
N HIS A 36 -2.29 5.15 15.39
CA HIS A 36 -2.81 6.18 16.27
C HIS A 36 -4.33 6.26 16.15
N GLN A 37 -5.03 6.09 17.27
CA GLN A 37 -6.48 6.22 17.32
C GLN A 37 -6.87 7.70 17.28
N ILE A 38 -7.44 8.16 16.16
CA ILE A 38 -7.82 9.57 15.98
C ILE A 38 -8.81 10.03 17.04
N ARG A 39 -9.71 9.13 17.52
CA ARG A 39 -10.69 9.46 18.57
C ARG A 39 -10.08 9.89 19.89
N ASP A 40 -8.87 9.48 20.19
CA ASP A 40 -8.20 9.83 21.46
C ASP A 40 -7.77 11.31 21.48
N TYR A 41 -7.79 11.98 20.33
CA TYR A 41 -7.37 13.38 20.18
C TYR A 41 -8.53 14.36 20.07
N THR A 42 -9.78 13.91 20.11
CA THR A 42 -10.93 14.81 20.15
C THR A 42 -11.15 15.37 21.57
N THR A 43 -11.59 16.61 21.65
CA THR A 43 -12.05 17.25 22.90
C THR A 43 -13.52 16.94 23.19
N ASN A 44 -14.21 16.29 22.27
CA ASN A 44 -15.62 15.92 22.43
C ASN A 44 -15.75 14.76 23.43
N LYS A 45 -16.62 14.93 24.44
CA LYS A 45 -16.86 13.92 25.49
C LYS A 45 -17.41 12.59 24.97
N GLN A 46 -18.07 12.59 23.83
CA GLN A 46 -18.62 11.41 23.15
C GLN A 46 -17.61 10.79 22.18
N MET A 47 -16.34 11.24 22.17
CA MET A 47 -15.31 10.76 21.26
C MET A 47 -15.67 10.93 19.77
N GLN A 48 -16.51 11.90 19.45
CA GLN A 48 -16.94 12.23 18.09
C GLN A 48 -15.79 12.95 17.37
N VAL A 49 -15.55 12.55 16.12
CA VAL A 49 -14.47 13.06 15.26
C VAL A 49 -14.99 13.52 13.89
N ASP A 50 -16.28 13.47 13.70
CA ASP A 50 -16.98 13.80 12.45
C ASP A 50 -18.12 14.76 12.68
N ASP A 51 -18.54 15.48 11.64
CA ASP A 51 -19.67 16.39 11.66
C ASP A 51 -20.29 16.52 10.26
N TYR A 52 -21.45 17.14 10.17
CA TYR A 52 -22.11 17.39 8.91
C TYR A 52 -21.32 18.39 8.04
N PRO A 53 -21.24 18.16 6.70
CA PRO A 53 -20.55 19.08 5.82
C PRO A 53 -21.26 20.43 5.70
N TYR A 54 -20.51 21.50 5.63
CA TYR A 54 -21.04 22.81 5.25
C TYR A 54 -21.65 22.75 3.84
N GLY A 55 -22.72 23.46 3.62
CA GLY A 55 -23.45 23.46 2.33
C GLY A 55 -24.49 22.34 2.21
N GLY A 56 -24.60 21.49 3.21
CA GLY A 56 -25.52 20.34 3.22
C GLY A 56 -24.96 19.15 2.44
N GLY A 57 -25.68 18.06 2.43
CA GLY A 57 -25.28 16.79 1.80
C GLY A 57 -25.62 15.60 2.69
N ARG A 58 -25.40 14.39 2.18
CA ARG A 58 -25.51 13.16 2.97
C ARG A 58 -24.14 12.80 3.54
N GLY A 59 -24.16 12.11 4.69
CA GLY A 59 -22.94 11.63 5.35
C GLY A 59 -22.33 12.67 6.29
N ALA A 60 -21.15 12.37 6.76
CA ALA A 60 -20.36 13.17 7.67
C ALA A 60 -18.95 13.36 7.11
N VAL A 61 -18.20 14.33 7.61
CA VAL A 61 -16.81 14.63 7.26
C VAL A 61 -15.98 14.60 8.53
N MET A 62 -14.81 14.01 8.50
CA MET A 62 -13.89 14.01 9.64
C MET A 62 -13.41 15.42 9.92
N GLN A 63 -13.51 15.83 11.18
CA GLN A 63 -13.16 17.18 11.64
C GLN A 63 -11.65 17.42 11.61
N ALA A 64 -11.24 18.65 11.26
CA ALA A 64 -9.84 19.05 11.19
C ALA A 64 -9.13 18.98 12.56
N ASP A 65 -9.78 19.41 13.66
CA ASP A 65 -9.13 19.50 14.98
C ASP A 65 -8.66 18.15 15.56
N PRO A 66 -9.44 17.06 15.58
CA PRO A 66 -8.93 15.75 16.01
C PRO A 66 -7.80 15.22 15.11
N LEU A 67 -7.88 15.44 13.80
CA LEU A 67 -6.83 15.07 12.86
C LEU A 67 -5.54 15.85 13.14
N TYR A 68 -5.64 17.17 13.27
CA TYR A 68 -4.50 18.04 13.57
C TYR A 68 -3.82 17.66 14.89
N ARG A 69 -4.59 17.45 15.97
CA ARG A 69 -4.04 17.06 17.27
C ARG A 69 -3.34 15.71 17.24
N CYS A 70 -3.88 14.74 16.49
CA CYS A 70 -3.24 13.44 16.29
C CYS A 70 -1.91 13.61 15.55
N TRP A 71 -1.90 14.36 14.45
CA TRP A 71 -0.72 14.65 13.64
C TRP A 71 0.33 15.44 14.44
N ASP A 72 -0.06 16.46 15.19
CA ASP A 72 0.85 17.25 16.00
C ASP A 72 1.49 16.43 17.13
N HIS A 73 0.70 15.57 17.78
CA HIS A 73 1.23 14.61 18.75
C HIS A 73 2.28 13.68 18.15
N ILE A 74 2.06 13.17 16.92
CA ILE A 74 3.06 12.34 16.22
C ILE A 74 4.37 13.13 16.05
N ARG A 75 4.32 14.39 15.65
CA ARG A 75 5.48 15.26 15.52
C ARG A 75 6.23 15.45 16.85
N GLU A 76 5.47 15.70 17.91
CA GLU A 76 6.03 15.88 19.26
C GLU A 76 6.75 14.62 19.75
N VAL A 77 6.09 13.46 19.73
CA VAL A 77 6.66 12.23 20.29
C VAL A 77 7.79 11.65 19.46
N THR A 78 7.83 11.95 18.17
CA THR A 78 8.91 11.52 17.26
C THR A 78 10.05 12.52 17.18
N GLY A 79 9.83 13.76 17.62
CA GLY A 79 10.77 14.85 17.45
C GLY A 79 11.01 15.25 15.99
N ASN A 80 10.14 14.81 15.07
CA ASN A 80 10.21 15.17 13.66
C ASN A 80 9.15 16.24 13.35
N PRO A 81 9.56 17.50 13.12
CA PRO A 81 8.61 18.58 12.85
C PRO A 81 7.93 18.49 11.49
N HIS A 82 8.47 17.72 10.55
CA HIS A 82 7.99 17.63 9.17
C HIS A 82 8.04 16.18 8.66
N PRO A 83 7.23 15.26 9.23
CA PRO A 83 7.07 13.93 8.65
C PRO A 83 6.34 14.04 7.32
N HIS A 84 6.71 13.24 6.33
CA HIS A 84 5.98 13.23 5.06
C HIS A 84 4.58 12.66 5.25
N THR A 85 3.58 13.50 5.09
CA THR A 85 2.18 13.19 5.41
C THR A 85 1.38 12.91 4.15
N ILE A 86 0.81 11.71 4.07
CA ILE A 86 0.07 11.22 2.91
C ILE A 86 -1.38 10.97 3.29
N PHE A 87 -2.32 11.61 2.61
CA PHE A 87 -3.74 11.29 2.72
C PHE A 87 -4.14 10.23 1.67
N LEU A 88 -4.85 9.21 2.11
CA LEU A 88 -5.29 8.11 1.26
C LEU A 88 -6.66 8.43 0.68
N SER A 89 -6.68 8.79 -0.59
CA SER A 89 -7.82 9.37 -1.27
C SER A 89 -7.96 8.81 -2.70
N PRO A 90 -9.18 8.53 -3.19
CA PRO A 90 -9.38 8.16 -4.59
C PRO A 90 -8.96 9.24 -5.59
N CYS A 91 -8.84 10.50 -5.15
CA CYS A 91 -8.41 11.63 -5.97
C CYS A 91 -6.90 11.75 -6.11
N GLY A 92 -6.13 10.99 -5.31
CA GLY A 92 -4.68 11.05 -5.28
C GLY A 92 -4.00 10.42 -6.49
N ARG A 93 -2.68 10.67 -6.60
CA ARG A 93 -1.80 9.99 -7.56
C ARG A 93 -1.87 8.47 -7.34
N THR A 94 -2.00 7.72 -8.44
CA THR A 94 -2.05 6.25 -8.35
C THR A 94 -0.73 5.70 -7.82
N PHE A 95 -0.80 4.95 -6.74
CA PHE A 95 0.32 4.23 -6.14
C PHE A 95 0.74 3.05 -7.02
N ASN A 96 2.03 2.95 -7.31
CA ASN A 96 2.65 1.86 -8.03
C ASN A 96 4.07 1.61 -7.49
N GLN A 97 4.82 0.68 -8.09
CA GLN A 97 6.17 0.33 -7.62
C GLN A 97 7.15 1.51 -7.68
N ASP A 98 7.03 2.40 -8.67
CA ASP A 98 7.90 3.57 -8.77
C ASP A 98 7.63 4.57 -7.64
N VAL A 99 6.36 4.79 -7.31
CA VAL A 99 5.98 5.61 -6.14
C VAL A 99 6.48 4.98 -4.84
N ALA A 100 6.38 3.67 -4.68
CA ALA A 100 6.93 2.98 -3.50
C ALA A 100 8.45 3.17 -3.38
N ARG A 101 9.20 3.11 -4.49
CA ARG A 101 10.65 3.36 -4.54
C ARG A 101 10.98 4.81 -4.20
N GLU A 102 10.21 5.77 -4.74
CA GLU A 102 10.33 7.20 -4.45
C GLU A 102 10.15 7.47 -2.96
N LEU A 103 9.08 6.94 -2.34
CA LEU A 103 8.81 7.10 -0.92
C LEU A 103 9.94 6.52 -0.06
N LYS A 104 10.40 5.29 -0.37
CA LYS A 104 11.52 4.67 0.35
C LYS A 104 12.83 5.44 0.21
N ALA A 105 13.08 6.06 -0.95
CA ALA A 105 14.34 6.76 -1.22
C ALA A 105 14.42 8.15 -0.57
N ASN A 106 13.27 8.83 -0.46
CA ASN A 106 13.23 10.24 -0.07
C ASN A 106 12.83 10.46 1.39
N TYR A 107 12.18 9.50 2.05
CA TYR A 107 11.60 9.72 3.37
C TYR A 107 11.96 8.60 4.35
N ASP A 108 12.41 9.00 5.54
CA ASP A 108 12.64 8.09 6.67
C ASP A 108 11.44 7.98 7.61
N HIS A 109 10.52 8.93 7.53
CA HIS A 109 9.32 9.00 8.36
C HIS A 109 8.11 9.43 7.53
N ILE A 110 7.12 8.56 7.44
CA ILE A 110 5.87 8.78 6.70
C ILE A 110 4.68 8.68 7.67
N VAL A 111 3.76 9.63 7.56
CA VAL A 111 2.45 9.61 8.23
C VAL A 111 1.38 9.27 7.19
N LEU A 112 0.64 8.18 7.40
CA LEU A 112 -0.50 7.80 6.56
C LEU A 112 -1.81 8.20 7.24
N VAL A 113 -2.63 8.98 6.56
CA VAL A 113 -3.93 9.45 7.07
C VAL A 113 -5.05 8.63 6.44
N CYS A 114 -5.73 7.83 7.26
CA CYS A 114 -6.87 7.02 6.84
C CYS A 114 -8.17 7.83 7.01
N GLY A 115 -8.73 8.27 5.89
CA GLY A 115 -10.04 8.92 5.87
C GLY A 115 -11.19 7.92 6.00
N HIS A 116 -12.32 8.40 6.51
CA HIS A 116 -13.59 7.70 6.60
C HIS A 116 -14.75 8.62 6.21
N TYR A 117 -15.95 8.06 6.16
CA TYR A 117 -17.19 8.78 5.81
C TYR A 117 -17.12 9.36 4.38
N GLU A 118 -17.48 10.65 4.21
CA GLU A 118 -17.38 11.36 2.91
C GLU A 118 -15.99 12.00 2.69
N GLY A 119 -15.05 11.78 3.61
CA GLY A 119 -13.68 12.30 3.57
C GLY A 119 -13.29 13.06 4.82
N ILE A 120 -12.24 13.85 4.72
CA ILE A 120 -11.68 14.65 5.80
C ILE A 120 -11.78 16.14 5.46
N ASP A 121 -11.76 16.99 6.50
CA ASP A 121 -11.85 18.44 6.33
C ASP A 121 -10.70 18.96 5.47
N GLN A 122 -11.03 19.71 4.41
CA GLN A 122 -10.07 20.22 3.44
C GLN A 122 -8.99 21.10 4.08
N ARG A 123 -9.29 21.81 5.17
CA ARG A 123 -8.32 22.67 5.87
C ARG A 123 -7.18 21.85 6.49
N PHE A 124 -7.44 20.61 6.91
CA PHE A 124 -6.38 19.71 7.36
C PHE A 124 -5.52 19.24 6.19
N ILE A 125 -6.13 18.94 5.03
CA ILE A 125 -5.38 18.58 3.83
C ILE A 125 -4.46 19.73 3.43
N ASP A 126 -4.99 20.94 3.31
CA ASP A 126 -4.26 22.12 2.88
C ASP A 126 -3.08 22.51 3.80
N GLU A 127 -3.20 22.20 5.11
CA GLU A 127 -2.19 22.58 6.11
C GLU A 127 -1.17 21.49 6.43
N CYS A 128 -1.59 20.22 6.43
CA CYS A 128 -0.80 19.13 7.01
C CYS A 128 -0.42 18.02 6.01
N VAL A 129 -1.05 17.93 4.85
CA VAL A 129 -0.84 16.84 3.89
C VAL A 129 0.11 17.28 2.78
N ASP A 130 1.17 16.50 2.54
CA ASP A 130 2.13 16.77 1.48
C ASP A 130 1.67 16.21 0.13
N GLU A 131 1.00 15.05 0.13
CA GLU A 131 0.45 14.44 -1.09
C GLU A 131 -0.77 13.57 -0.79
N GLU A 132 -1.58 13.35 -1.83
CA GLU A 132 -2.65 12.37 -1.82
C GLU A 132 -2.28 11.16 -2.69
N LEU A 133 -2.51 9.93 -2.18
CA LEU A 133 -2.29 8.68 -2.91
C LEU A 133 -3.56 7.85 -3.01
N SER A 134 -3.76 7.27 -4.20
CA SER A 134 -4.82 6.31 -4.52
C SER A 134 -4.23 4.94 -4.82
N VAL A 135 -4.86 3.86 -4.39
CA VAL A 135 -4.47 2.48 -4.74
C VAL A 135 -5.19 1.94 -5.97
N GLY A 136 -5.98 2.77 -6.66
CA GLY A 136 -6.66 2.41 -7.90
C GLY A 136 -7.99 3.14 -8.10
N ASP A 137 -8.60 2.94 -9.26
CA ASP A 137 -9.86 3.57 -9.67
C ASP A 137 -11.09 2.87 -9.05
N PHE A 138 -11.14 2.82 -7.73
CA PHE A 138 -12.26 2.27 -6.96
C PHE A 138 -12.34 2.93 -5.59
N VAL A 139 -13.50 2.85 -4.95
CA VAL A 139 -13.74 3.44 -3.63
C VAL A 139 -13.82 2.33 -2.57
N LEU A 140 -13.15 2.55 -1.45
CA LEU A 140 -13.17 1.70 -0.26
C LEU A 140 -13.94 2.39 0.87
N THR A 141 -14.26 1.64 1.93
CA THR A 141 -14.97 2.17 3.10
C THR A 141 -14.11 3.03 4.01
N GLY A 142 -12.77 2.98 3.84
CA GLY A 142 -11.80 3.73 4.63
C GLY A 142 -10.38 3.56 4.10
N GLY A 143 -9.46 4.32 4.66
CA GLY A 143 -8.06 4.37 4.24
C GLY A 143 -7.15 3.27 4.79
N GLU A 144 -7.63 2.37 5.67
CA GLU A 144 -6.79 1.38 6.33
C GLU A 144 -6.18 0.36 5.35
N ILE A 145 -6.99 -0.16 4.41
CA ILE A 145 -6.51 -1.11 3.40
C ILE A 145 -5.43 -0.48 2.51
N PRO A 146 -5.64 0.70 1.93
CA PRO A 146 -4.59 1.44 1.22
C PRO A 146 -3.33 1.68 2.08
N ALA A 147 -3.49 2.10 3.33
CA ALA A 147 -2.37 2.34 4.25
C ALA A 147 -1.52 1.08 4.44
N MET A 148 -2.16 -0.05 4.70
CA MET A 148 -1.47 -1.33 4.88
C MET A 148 -0.74 -1.76 3.60
N ALA A 149 -1.37 -1.60 2.42
CA ALA A 149 -0.76 -1.94 1.14
C ALA A 149 0.48 -1.08 0.84
N ILE A 150 0.39 0.23 1.04
CA ILE A 150 1.52 1.16 0.85
C ILE A 150 2.64 0.87 1.85
N CYS A 151 2.29 0.69 3.13
CA CYS A 151 3.26 0.38 4.17
C CYS A 151 4.03 -0.91 3.86
N ASP A 152 3.34 -2.00 3.47
CA ASP A 152 3.98 -3.26 3.11
C ASP A 152 4.89 -3.10 1.88
N ALA A 153 4.39 -2.51 0.80
CA ALA A 153 5.15 -2.31 -0.43
C ALA A 153 6.43 -1.48 -0.23
N VAL A 154 6.40 -0.48 0.65
CA VAL A 154 7.56 0.36 0.95
C VAL A 154 8.50 -0.33 1.94
N CYS A 155 7.97 -0.90 3.03
CA CYS A 155 8.76 -1.52 4.09
C CYS A 155 9.58 -2.71 3.61
N ARG A 156 9.06 -3.52 2.67
CA ARG A 156 9.78 -4.68 2.13
C ARG A 156 11.08 -4.32 1.41
N MET A 157 11.24 -3.06 0.97
CA MET A 157 12.45 -2.54 0.34
C MET A 157 13.47 -1.97 1.35
N VAL A 158 13.13 -1.94 2.64
CA VAL A 158 14.05 -1.48 3.69
C VAL A 158 15.08 -2.57 3.97
N PRO A 159 16.39 -2.26 4.00
CA PRO A 159 17.43 -3.25 4.28
C PRO A 159 17.17 -4.01 5.57
N GLY A 160 17.27 -5.33 5.52
CA GLY A 160 17.05 -6.25 6.64
C GLY A 160 15.60 -6.69 6.86
N VAL A 161 14.62 -6.14 6.14
CA VAL A 161 13.22 -6.61 6.16
C VAL A 161 13.09 -7.92 5.39
N LEU A 162 13.59 -7.97 4.16
CA LEU A 162 13.78 -9.20 3.40
C LEU A 162 15.22 -9.71 3.53
N PRO A 163 15.47 -11.03 3.32
CA PRO A 163 16.80 -11.60 3.45
C PRO A 163 17.82 -11.00 2.49
N ASP A 164 17.40 -10.63 1.29
CA ASP A 164 18.24 -10.21 0.18
C ASP A 164 17.55 -9.16 -0.67
N GLU A 165 18.31 -8.23 -1.28
CA GLU A 165 17.76 -7.25 -2.22
C GLU A 165 17.24 -7.91 -3.51
N GLU A 166 17.80 -9.04 -3.91
CA GLU A 166 17.32 -9.84 -5.03
C GLU A 166 15.86 -10.28 -4.84
N CYS A 167 15.39 -10.40 -3.58
CA CYS A 167 14.01 -10.76 -3.27
C CYS A 167 12.95 -9.79 -3.79
N PHE A 168 13.33 -8.55 -4.14
CA PHE A 168 12.39 -7.57 -4.70
C PHE A 168 12.86 -6.97 -6.04
N THR A 169 14.17 -7.05 -6.37
CA THR A 169 14.70 -6.49 -7.63
C THR A 169 14.45 -7.40 -8.84
N GLU A 170 14.24 -8.69 -8.62
CA GLU A 170 13.87 -9.66 -9.67
C GLU A 170 12.36 -9.88 -9.79
N GLU A 171 11.55 -9.27 -8.93
CA GLU A 171 10.10 -9.41 -8.94
C GLU A 171 9.39 -8.54 -9.98
N SER A 172 8.09 -8.82 -10.15
CA SER A 172 7.19 -8.07 -11.03
C SER A 172 7.24 -6.55 -10.75
N HIS A 173 7.11 -5.77 -11.81
CA HIS A 173 7.09 -4.30 -11.79
C HIS A 173 8.43 -3.60 -11.45
N TRP A 174 9.48 -4.32 -11.03
CA TRP A 174 10.76 -3.67 -10.74
C TRP A 174 11.49 -3.21 -12.00
N ASN A 175 11.46 -4.04 -13.06
CA ASN A 175 12.10 -3.80 -14.35
C ASN A 175 11.09 -3.66 -15.50
N GLY A 176 9.82 -3.34 -15.21
CA GLY A 176 8.76 -3.27 -16.21
C GLY A 176 8.35 -4.63 -16.79
N LEU A 177 8.73 -5.72 -16.13
CA LEU A 177 8.35 -7.09 -16.50
C LEU A 177 7.56 -7.72 -15.36
N LEU A 178 6.64 -8.60 -15.73
CA LEU A 178 5.99 -9.52 -14.82
C LEU A 178 6.80 -10.81 -14.70
N GLU A 179 6.81 -11.41 -13.52
CA GLU A 179 7.52 -12.66 -13.28
C GLU A 179 7.06 -13.80 -14.18
N TYR A 180 8.00 -14.70 -14.44
CA TYR A 180 7.74 -15.97 -15.13
C TYR A 180 6.92 -16.92 -14.24
N PRO A 181 6.22 -17.94 -14.82
CA PRO A 181 5.46 -18.91 -14.05
C PRO A 181 6.34 -19.72 -13.11
N GLN A 182 5.94 -19.81 -11.84
CA GLN A 182 6.63 -20.58 -10.80
C GLN A 182 6.02 -21.99 -10.66
N TYR A 183 6.84 -22.99 -10.40
CA TYR A 183 6.43 -24.39 -10.21
C TYR A 183 7.05 -24.97 -8.95
N SER A 184 6.25 -25.68 -8.16
CA SER A 184 6.66 -26.41 -6.96
C SER A 184 6.59 -27.92 -7.17
N HIS A 185 7.11 -28.68 -6.21
CA HIS A 185 6.93 -30.14 -6.19
C HIS A 185 5.47 -30.55 -5.89
N PRO A 186 4.99 -31.67 -6.44
CA PRO A 186 5.69 -32.64 -7.31
C PRO A 186 5.80 -32.16 -8.78
N SER A 187 6.67 -32.81 -9.57
CA SER A 187 6.88 -32.48 -11.00
C SER A 187 5.67 -32.74 -11.91
N GLU A 188 4.71 -33.50 -11.45
CA GLU A 188 3.41 -33.71 -12.12
C GLU A 188 2.27 -33.61 -11.09
N TRP A 189 1.24 -32.79 -11.41
CA TRP A 189 0.06 -32.61 -10.59
C TRP A 189 -1.19 -32.63 -11.47
N HIS A 190 -2.10 -33.57 -11.23
CA HIS A 190 -3.33 -33.78 -12.01
C HIS A 190 -3.09 -33.86 -13.54
N GLY A 191 -2.03 -34.56 -13.97
CA GLY A 191 -1.65 -34.71 -15.37
C GLY A 191 -0.96 -33.49 -15.99
N ARG A 192 -0.75 -32.41 -15.23
CA ARG A 192 0.00 -31.23 -15.64
C ARG A 192 1.44 -31.34 -15.18
N LYS A 193 2.39 -31.20 -16.12
CA LYS A 193 3.82 -31.36 -15.84
C LYS A 193 4.53 -30.02 -15.74
N VAL A 194 5.54 -29.98 -14.88
CA VAL A 194 6.54 -28.90 -14.88
C VAL A 194 7.29 -28.96 -16.22
N PRO A 195 7.56 -27.81 -16.88
CA PRO A 195 8.37 -27.77 -18.09
C PRO A 195 9.71 -28.49 -17.93
N ASP A 196 10.07 -29.38 -18.88
CA ASP A 196 11.28 -30.22 -18.81
C ASP A 196 12.56 -29.40 -18.65
N ILE A 197 12.59 -28.17 -19.21
CA ILE A 197 13.72 -27.26 -19.10
C ILE A 197 14.05 -26.91 -17.63
N LEU A 198 13.04 -26.78 -16.77
CA LEU A 198 13.22 -26.48 -15.35
C LEU A 198 13.75 -27.69 -14.56
N LEU A 199 13.57 -28.89 -15.10
CA LEU A 199 14.08 -30.13 -14.51
C LEU A 199 15.48 -30.50 -15.02
N SER A 200 15.99 -29.79 -16.04
CA SER A 200 17.24 -30.14 -16.74
C SER A 200 18.53 -29.86 -15.95
N GLY A 201 18.48 -29.02 -14.91
CA GLY A 201 19.68 -28.58 -14.19
C GLY A 201 20.60 -27.60 -14.95
N HIS A 202 20.26 -27.23 -16.19
CA HIS A 202 21.05 -26.31 -17.03
C HIS A 202 20.70 -24.85 -16.71
N HIS A 203 21.40 -24.22 -15.76
CA HIS A 203 21.11 -22.87 -15.25
C HIS A 203 20.98 -21.81 -16.35
N ALA A 204 21.86 -21.82 -17.36
CA ALA A 204 21.82 -20.86 -18.48
C ALA A 204 20.53 -20.99 -19.32
N ASN A 205 20.09 -22.22 -19.60
CA ASN A 205 18.87 -22.48 -20.35
C ASN A 205 17.62 -22.15 -19.52
N ILE A 206 17.65 -22.43 -18.23
CA ILE A 206 16.59 -22.06 -17.28
C ILE A 206 16.44 -20.54 -17.21
N ALA A 207 17.55 -19.78 -17.09
CA ALA A 207 17.53 -18.32 -17.08
C ALA A 207 16.97 -17.74 -18.41
N ALA A 208 17.37 -18.30 -19.56
CA ALA A 208 16.83 -17.90 -20.84
C ALA A 208 15.32 -18.17 -20.97
N TRP A 209 14.86 -19.32 -20.47
CA TRP A 209 13.44 -19.67 -20.43
C TRP A 209 12.66 -18.70 -19.53
N ARG A 210 13.15 -18.45 -18.31
CA ARG A 210 12.54 -17.50 -17.38
C ARG A 210 12.37 -16.13 -18.01
N LYS A 211 13.42 -15.58 -18.64
CA LYS A 211 13.37 -14.30 -19.34
C LYS A 211 12.36 -14.29 -20.47
N LYS A 212 12.23 -15.40 -21.21
CA LYS A 212 11.25 -15.54 -22.30
C LYS A 212 9.80 -15.57 -21.79
N GLU A 213 9.58 -16.23 -20.66
CA GLU A 213 8.23 -16.34 -20.06
C GLU A 213 7.81 -15.08 -19.29
N SER A 214 8.78 -14.23 -18.89
CA SER A 214 8.49 -12.90 -18.31
C SER A 214 7.77 -12.04 -19.35
N ARG A 215 6.72 -11.32 -18.92
CA ARG A 215 5.86 -10.50 -19.79
C ARG A 215 6.02 -9.03 -19.49
N SER A 216 5.98 -8.17 -20.53
CA SER A 216 5.88 -6.75 -20.32
C SER A 216 4.48 -6.35 -19.82
N GLU A 217 4.37 -5.31 -19.00
CA GLU A 217 3.10 -4.78 -18.52
C GLU A 217 2.13 -4.39 -19.65
N GLU A 218 2.66 -3.89 -20.77
CA GLU A 218 1.87 -3.53 -21.95
C GLU A 218 1.07 -4.70 -22.52
N HIS A 219 1.60 -5.94 -22.44
CA HIS A 219 0.87 -7.12 -22.92
C HIS A 219 -0.27 -7.57 -22.02
N THR A 220 -0.29 -7.18 -20.74
CA THR A 220 -1.40 -7.50 -19.83
C THR A 220 -2.55 -6.51 -19.94
N SER A 221 -2.30 -5.24 -20.20
CA SER A 221 -3.35 -4.25 -20.45
C SER A 221 -4.11 -4.53 -21.76
N ASP A 222 -3.42 -5.00 -22.79
CA ASP A 222 -4.03 -5.33 -24.10
C ASP A 222 -4.93 -6.58 -24.03
N SER A 223 -4.66 -7.53 -23.13
CA SER A 223 -5.49 -8.72 -22.93
C SER A 223 -6.80 -8.43 -22.19
N SER A 224 -6.84 -7.42 -21.31
CA SER A 224 -8.06 -6.99 -20.61
C SER A 224 -9.05 -6.28 -21.54
N HIS A 225 -8.57 -5.54 -22.55
CA HIS A 225 -9.41 -4.93 -23.58
C HIS A 225 -10.02 -5.94 -24.57
N ARG A 226 -9.41 -7.10 -24.78
CA ARG A 226 -9.96 -8.14 -25.65
C ARG A 226 -11.13 -8.92 -25.03
N CYS A 227 -11.27 -8.90 -23.72
CA CYS A 227 -12.38 -9.60 -23.04
C CYS A 227 -13.71 -8.82 -23.05
N THR A 228 -13.68 -7.51 -23.30
CA THR A 228 -14.89 -6.65 -23.26
C THR A 228 -15.57 -6.44 -24.62
N SER A 229 -14.98 -6.91 -25.74
CA SER A 229 -15.51 -6.65 -27.08
C SER A 229 -16.33 -7.79 -27.71
N ARG A 230 -16.78 -8.79 -26.92
CA ARG A 230 -17.69 -9.85 -27.38
C ARG A 230 -18.96 -9.92 -26.56
N MET A 231 -19.84 -8.92 -26.73
CA MET A 231 -21.27 -9.17 -26.55
C MET A 231 -21.89 -9.33 -27.96
N PRO A 232 -22.58 -10.44 -28.24
CA PRO A 232 -23.32 -10.57 -29.48
C PRO A 232 -24.52 -9.63 -29.41
N SER A 233 -24.69 -8.80 -30.43
CA SER A 233 -25.95 -8.09 -30.69
C SER A 233 -27.02 -9.15 -30.96
N SER A 234 -27.95 -9.29 -30.05
CA SER A 234 -29.19 -10.02 -30.30
C SER A 234 -30.14 -9.11 -31.06
N ALA A 235 -30.55 -9.57 -32.23
CA ALA A 235 -31.66 -9.09 -33.02
C ALA A 235 -33.00 -9.19 -32.26
#